data_2ed02e2ba682a61d57c46a2801c5adf9
#
_entry.id   2ed02e2ba682a61d57c46a2801c5adf9
#
_cell.length_a   1.000
_cell.length_b   1.000
_cell.length_c   1.000
_cell.angle_alpha   90.00
_cell.angle_beta   90.00
_cell.angle_gamma   90.00
#
_symmetry.space_group_name_H-M   'P 1'
#
loop_
_entity.id
_entity.type
_entity.pdbx_description
1 polymer ?
#
loop_
_entity_poly.entity_id
_entity_poly.type
_entity_poly.pdbx_seq_one_letter_code
_entity_poly.pdbx_strand_id
1 'polypeptide(L)'
;MSTTFQEYKNRVHFKGTTKREYVNTKVRESIDSLIDDSQYGFSIEVLTYNIDNVTGEHKEIKTPAQAAILSTKSTQDYERANIITYNEVGLDRGSLIEWDGSKWIVLQKMFRPEQPGFNGYAYKCTGTLKWIDDNGTLQTRPGYISSGRTTNSLTYTPDVNYKFDNIVLHDTDWSMIAAIQQDLTIHNEMRFIVKGKAYRVTNIDNVSIDNVSILSMVDDKLLDSDMVFEDGTGVASKMDFDIKLNVEEPLHLFAGDIKNIPVTITRDGIVVEEYCTLTSLHPEVVEVEGNNLIGRGLGEAKVVCSLKRNPLVTKTFQVFVSDIHEEDTPQYYIEGSDFIEWNSEAIYALSGEEKATWEVEVFSKVKHAVEYLENGVKISIKDKYAGTIIVTAIIGETVVTKEVLIQTV
;
A
#
# COMPACT_ATOMS: atom_id res chain seq x y z
N MET A 1 -68.53 -18.68 -29.99
CA MET A 1 -67.36 -19.09 -29.18
C MET A 1 -66.17 -18.07 -29.18
N SER A 2 -66.30 -16.91 -29.82
CA SER A 2 -65.18 -15.94 -29.85
C SER A 2 -65.14 -14.93 -28.72
N THR A 3 -66.26 -14.66 -28.08
CA THR A 3 -66.35 -13.63 -27.03
C THR A 3 -65.66 -14.01 -25.74
N THR A 4 -65.74 -15.24 -25.30
CA THR A 4 -65.13 -15.69 -24.05
C THR A 4 -63.60 -15.71 -24.08
N PHE A 5 -62.99 -15.97 -25.24
CA PHE A 5 -61.54 -15.93 -25.37
C PHE A 5 -60.98 -14.49 -25.47
N GLN A 6 -61.76 -13.60 -26.09
CA GLN A 6 -61.41 -12.16 -26.16
C GLN A 6 -61.58 -11.51 -24.77
N GLU A 7 -62.62 -11.88 -24.00
CA GLU A 7 -62.79 -11.44 -22.63
C GLU A 7 -61.70 -11.98 -21.70
N TYR A 8 -61.29 -13.23 -21.91
CA TYR A 8 -60.15 -13.80 -21.17
C TYR A 8 -58.85 -13.08 -21.49
N LYS A 9 -58.55 -12.81 -22.77
CA LYS A 9 -57.41 -12.00 -23.22
C LYS A 9 -57.43 -10.60 -22.64
N ASN A 10 -58.60 -9.93 -22.61
CA ASN A 10 -58.74 -8.61 -22.07
C ASN A 10 -58.59 -8.59 -20.50
N ARG A 11 -58.90 -9.70 -19.83
CA ARG A 11 -58.63 -9.86 -18.40
C ARG A 11 -57.19 -10.15 -18.09
N VAL A 12 -56.47 -10.83 -18.97
CA VAL A 12 -55.06 -11.18 -18.83
C VAL A 12 -54.13 -10.02 -19.27
N HIS A 13 -54.61 -9.23 -20.27
CA HIS A 13 -53.85 -8.07 -20.80
C HIS A 13 -54.54 -6.77 -20.35
N PHE A 14 -54.01 -6.20 -19.26
CA PHE A 14 -54.44 -4.87 -18.82
C PHE A 14 -53.68 -3.81 -19.61
N LYS A 15 -54.41 -2.92 -20.33
CA LYS A 15 -53.85 -1.84 -21.19
C LYS A 15 -52.79 -2.34 -22.20
N GLY A 16 -52.98 -3.53 -22.79
CA GLY A 16 -52.06 -4.07 -23.79
C GLY A 16 -50.85 -4.79 -23.26
N THR A 17 -50.68 -4.87 -21.93
CA THR A 17 -49.61 -5.58 -21.22
C THR A 17 -50.17 -6.72 -20.37
N THR A 18 -49.34 -7.70 -20.05
CA THR A 18 -49.74 -8.72 -19.03
C THR A 18 -49.94 -8.07 -17.67
N LYS A 19 -50.79 -8.68 -16.84
CA LYS A 19 -50.99 -8.19 -15.44
C LYS A 19 -49.62 -8.10 -14.71
N ARG A 20 -48.72 -9.01 -14.97
CA ARG A 20 -47.39 -9.04 -14.37
C ARG A 20 -46.55 -7.84 -14.80
N GLU A 21 -46.54 -7.56 -16.12
CA GLU A 21 -45.80 -6.38 -16.66
C GLU A 21 -46.35 -5.07 -16.08
N TYR A 22 -47.69 -4.96 -16.01
CA TYR A 22 -48.32 -3.80 -15.39
C TYR A 22 -47.91 -3.61 -13.91
N VAL A 23 -47.92 -4.69 -13.10
CA VAL A 23 -47.51 -4.63 -11.71
C VAL A 23 -46.03 -4.24 -11.64
N ASN A 24 -45.18 -4.83 -12.45
CA ASN A 24 -43.76 -4.51 -12.47
C ASN A 24 -43.48 -3.05 -12.84
N THR A 25 -44.22 -2.52 -13.82
CA THR A 25 -44.14 -1.09 -14.18
C THR A 25 -44.54 -0.20 -13.01
N LYS A 26 -45.65 -0.54 -12.30
CA LYS A 26 -46.09 0.24 -11.14
C LYS A 26 -45.10 0.17 -9.96
N VAL A 27 -44.44 -0.95 -9.76
CA VAL A 27 -43.40 -1.06 -8.75
C VAL A 27 -42.18 -0.21 -9.12
N ARG A 28 -41.76 -0.22 -10.40
CA ARG A 28 -40.67 0.64 -10.88
C ARG A 28 -41.02 2.12 -10.69
N GLU A 29 -42.20 2.57 -11.14
CA GLU A 29 -42.66 3.95 -10.93
C GLU A 29 -42.66 4.36 -9.44
N SER A 30 -42.97 3.42 -8.54
CA SER A 30 -42.93 3.67 -7.10
C SER A 30 -41.48 3.78 -6.60
N ILE A 31 -40.55 2.98 -7.11
CA ILE A 31 -39.11 3.07 -6.77
C ILE A 31 -38.55 4.40 -7.32
N ASP A 32 -38.86 4.75 -8.56
CA ASP A 32 -38.46 6.02 -9.16
C ASP A 32 -38.92 7.20 -8.29
N SER A 33 -40.19 7.22 -7.87
CA SER A 33 -40.74 8.27 -7.03
C SER A 33 -40.04 8.37 -5.65
N LEU A 34 -39.58 7.24 -5.10
CA LEU A 34 -38.85 7.25 -3.83
C LEU A 34 -37.40 7.70 -3.99
N ILE A 35 -36.75 7.33 -5.12
CA ILE A 35 -35.38 7.73 -5.40
C ILE A 35 -35.31 9.22 -5.80
N ASP A 36 -36.31 9.71 -6.49
CA ASP A 36 -36.40 11.12 -6.90
C ASP A 36 -36.79 12.04 -5.74
N ASP A 37 -37.32 11.50 -4.64
CA ASP A 37 -37.65 12.26 -3.45
C ASP A 37 -36.37 12.67 -2.69
N SER A 38 -36.16 13.98 -2.57
CA SER A 38 -34.99 14.54 -1.89
C SER A 38 -34.82 14.14 -0.42
N GLN A 39 -35.85 13.59 0.20
CA GLN A 39 -35.80 13.11 1.58
C GLN A 39 -35.30 11.66 1.67
N TYR A 40 -35.49 10.85 0.64
CA TYR A 40 -35.25 9.42 0.69
C TYR A 40 -34.26 8.94 -0.37
N GLY A 41 -34.08 9.68 -1.47
CA GLY A 41 -33.18 9.33 -2.57
C GLY A 41 -31.73 9.69 -2.27
N PHE A 42 -30.86 8.70 -2.33
CA PHE A 42 -29.42 8.86 -2.05
C PHE A 42 -28.57 8.15 -3.10
N SER A 43 -27.42 8.75 -3.39
CA SER A 43 -26.35 8.05 -4.09
C SER A 43 -25.62 7.15 -3.11
N ILE A 44 -25.46 5.90 -3.46
CA ILE A 44 -24.72 4.89 -2.70
C ILE A 44 -23.60 4.31 -3.53
N GLU A 45 -22.59 3.75 -2.89
CA GLU A 45 -21.55 2.94 -3.54
C GLU A 45 -21.70 1.49 -3.09
N VAL A 46 -21.86 0.57 -4.03
CA VAL A 46 -21.83 -0.87 -3.76
C VAL A 46 -20.38 -1.30 -3.73
N LEU A 47 -19.97 -1.91 -2.61
CA LEU A 47 -18.60 -2.31 -2.36
C LEU A 47 -18.42 -3.78 -2.72
N THR A 48 -17.43 -4.06 -3.54
CA THR A 48 -16.96 -5.43 -3.84
C THR A 48 -15.50 -5.54 -3.50
N TYR A 49 -15.11 -6.63 -2.87
CA TYR A 49 -13.71 -6.91 -2.57
C TYR A 49 -13.18 -7.94 -3.57
N ASN A 50 -12.10 -7.61 -4.23
CA ASN A 50 -11.43 -8.49 -5.15
C ASN A 50 -9.97 -8.66 -4.73
N ILE A 51 -9.43 -9.86 -4.88
CA ILE A 51 -8.01 -10.14 -4.68
C ILE A 51 -7.39 -10.28 -6.06
N ASP A 52 -6.39 -9.49 -6.34
CA ASP A 52 -5.59 -9.64 -7.55
C ASP A 52 -4.84 -10.97 -7.48
N ASN A 53 -5.16 -11.90 -8.37
CA ASN A 53 -4.60 -13.25 -8.34
C ASN A 53 -3.09 -13.30 -8.61
N VAL A 54 -2.51 -12.23 -9.20
CA VAL A 54 -1.09 -12.15 -9.52
C VAL A 54 -0.31 -11.56 -8.36
N THR A 55 -0.77 -10.39 -7.88
CA THR A 55 -0.06 -9.63 -6.84
C THR A 55 -0.49 -9.98 -5.42
N GLY A 56 -1.63 -10.66 -5.26
CA GLY A 56 -2.26 -10.90 -3.97
C GLY A 56 -2.81 -9.63 -3.30
N GLU A 57 -2.82 -8.50 -4.00
CA GLU A 57 -3.32 -7.24 -3.47
C GLU A 57 -4.83 -7.27 -3.30
N HIS A 58 -5.30 -6.83 -2.15
CA HIS A 58 -6.71 -6.72 -1.84
C HIS A 58 -7.26 -5.36 -2.33
N LYS A 59 -8.20 -5.39 -3.28
CA LYS A 59 -8.79 -4.18 -3.87
C LYS A 59 -10.26 -4.05 -3.50
N GLU A 60 -10.62 -2.88 -3.01
CA GLU A 60 -12.02 -2.48 -2.87
C GLU A 60 -12.47 -1.78 -4.16
N ILE A 61 -13.49 -2.34 -4.79
CA ILE A 61 -14.12 -1.78 -6.00
C ILE A 61 -15.43 -1.13 -5.58
N LYS A 62 -15.65 0.11 -5.98
CA LYS A 62 -16.84 0.90 -5.71
C LYS A 62 -17.65 1.06 -6.99
N THR A 63 -18.91 0.62 -6.93
CA THR A 63 -19.85 0.77 -8.05
C THR A 63 -20.96 1.73 -7.62
N PRO A 64 -21.10 2.89 -8.27
CA PRO A 64 -22.12 3.86 -7.92
C PRO A 64 -23.52 3.34 -8.28
N ALA A 65 -24.48 3.60 -7.40
CA ALA A 65 -25.89 3.26 -7.60
C ALA A 65 -26.80 4.29 -6.90
N GLN A 66 -28.10 4.25 -7.23
CA GLN A 66 -29.12 5.06 -6.57
C GLN A 66 -30.04 4.17 -5.74
N ALA A 67 -30.39 4.62 -4.55
CA ALA A 67 -31.29 3.91 -3.67
C ALA A 67 -32.14 4.89 -2.84
N ALA A 68 -33.35 4.48 -2.52
CA ALA A 68 -34.11 5.13 -1.46
C ALA A 68 -33.74 4.49 -0.12
N ILE A 69 -33.42 5.32 0.86
CA ILE A 69 -33.05 4.91 2.20
C ILE A 69 -34.05 5.47 3.19
N LEU A 70 -34.74 4.57 3.86
CA LEU A 70 -35.76 4.91 4.83
C LEU A 70 -35.22 4.60 6.24
N SER A 71 -35.19 5.61 7.09
CA SER A 71 -34.88 5.37 8.51
C SER A 71 -35.98 4.53 9.13
N THR A 72 -35.63 3.55 9.95
CA THR A 72 -36.61 2.82 10.73
C THR A 72 -37.17 3.76 11.80
N LYS A 73 -38.49 3.79 11.94
CA LYS A 73 -39.21 4.68 12.91
C LYS A 73 -38.89 4.39 14.38
N SER A 74 -38.08 3.41 14.68
CA SER A 74 -37.63 3.09 16.02
C SER A 74 -36.55 4.08 16.45
N THR A 75 -36.82 4.90 17.42
CA THR A 75 -35.93 5.89 18.03
C THR A 75 -34.68 5.28 18.69
N GLN A 76 -34.51 3.97 18.61
CA GLN A 76 -33.41 3.23 19.24
C GLN A 76 -32.44 2.58 18.24
N ASP A 77 -32.74 2.59 16.92
CA ASP A 77 -31.98 1.84 15.91
C ASP A 77 -31.38 2.76 14.84
N TYR A 78 -30.47 3.66 15.23
CA TYR A 78 -29.71 4.48 14.29
C TYR A 78 -28.70 3.67 13.44
N GLU A 79 -28.55 2.38 13.74
CA GLU A 79 -27.61 1.47 13.06
C GLU A 79 -28.29 0.60 12.01
N ARG A 80 -29.60 0.82 11.74
CA ARG A 80 -30.37 0.05 10.77
C ARG A 80 -31.11 0.96 9.79
N ALA A 81 -31.01 0.65 8.50
CA ALA A 81 -31.69 1.36 7.43
C ALA A 81 -32.44 0.39 6.52
N ASN A 82 -33.62 0.78 6.04
CA ASN A 82 -34.31 0.06 4.97
C ASN A 82 -33.88 0.63 3.63
N ILE A 83 -33.38 -0.23 2.74
CA ILE A 83 -32.86 0.14 1.42
C ILE A 83 -33.78 -0.41 0.35
N ILE A 84 -34.22 0.47 -0.56
CA ILE A 84 -35.03 0.14 -1.73
C ILE A 84 -34.28 0.62 -2.96
N THR A 85 -34.06 -0.29 -3.91
CA THR A 85 -33.40 0.03 -5.18
C THR A 85 -33.83 -0.94 -6.27
N TYR A 86 -33.26 -0.81 -7.47
CA TYR A 86 -33.53 -1.72 -8.58
C TYR A 86 -32.79 -3.05 -8.40
N ASN A 87 -33.34 -4.14 -8.94
CA ASN A 87 -32.69 -5.44 -8.94
C ASN A 87 -31.36 -5.43 -9.74
N GLU A 88 -31.28 -4.57 -10.75
CA GLU A 88 -30.11 -4.40 -11.61
C GLU A 88 -28.87 -3.91 -10.85
N VAL A 89 -29.05 -3.30 -9.66
CA VAL A 89 -27.94 -2.92 -8.74
C VAL A 89 -27.27 -4.15 -8.13
N GLY A 90 -27.96 -5.31 -8.13
CA GLY A 90 -27.37 -6.57 -7.71
C GLY A 90 -27.19 -6.74 -6.19
N LEU A 91 -27.91 -5.95 -5.37
CA LEU A 91 -27.83 -6.11 -3.92
C LEU A 91 -28.46 -7.44 -3.48
N ASP A 92 -27.80 -8.11 -2.55
CA ASP A 92 -28.28 -9.29 -1.85
C ASP A 92 -27.82 -9.28 -0.39
N ARG A 93 -28.18 -10.30 0.38
CA ARG A 93 -27.62 -10.52 1.73
C ARG A 93 -26.10 -10.58 1.63
N GLY A 94 -25.40 -10.01 2.60
CA GLY A 94 -23.95 -9.90 2.60
C GLY A 94 -23.40 -8.78 1.70
N SER A 95 -24.20 -8.13 0.86
CA SER A 95 -23.75 -6.96 0.11
C SER A 95 -23.34 -5.84 1.04
N LEU A 96 -22.22 -5.20 0.71
CA LEU A 96 -21.71 -4.03 1.40
C LEU A 96 -22.00 -2.78 0.57
N ILE A 97 -22.45 -1.74 1.25
CA ILE A 97 -22.66 -0.42 0.63
C ILE A 97 -21.98 0.67 1.45
N GLU A 98 -21.59 1.73 0.80
CA GLU A 98 -21.14 2.96 1.44
C GLU A 98 -22.20 4.04 1.22
N TRP A 99 -22.63 4.64 2.30
CA TRP A 99 -23.60 5.71 2.32
C TRP A 99 -23.32 6.63 3.51
N ASP A 100 -23.37 7.94 3.26
CA ASP A 100 -23.13 8.98 4.27
C ASP A 100 -21.81 8.77 5.05
N GLY A 101 -20.74 8.46 4.32
CA GLY A 101 -19.41 8.22 4.89
C GLY A 101 -19.30 6.98 5.79
N SER A 102 -20.31 6.13 5.81
CA SER A 102 -20.36 4.91 6.62
C SER A 102 -20.56 3.69 5.75
N LYS A 103 -19.94 2.56 6.14
CA LYS A 103 -20.18 1.26 5.49
C LYS A 103 -21.34 0.55 6.15
N TRP A 104 -22.14 -0.13 5.36
CA TRP A 104 -23.34 -0.86 5.77
C TRP A 104 -23.34 -2.24 5.15
N ILE A 105 -23.81 -3.24 5.90
CA ILE A 105 -23.97 -4.62 5.43
C ILE A 105 -25.46 -4.96 5.35
N VAL A 106 -25.87 -5.53 4.22
CA VAL A 106 -27.24 -6.02 4.02
C VAL A 106 -27.38 -7.37 4.72
N LEU A 107 -28.20 -7.45 5.77
CA LEU A 107 -28.43 -8.69 6.49
C LEU A 107 -29.80 -9.32 6.19
N GLN A 108 -30.79 -8.52 5.77
CA GLN A 108 -32.11 -9.00 5.47
C GLN A 108 -32.56 -8.55 4.08
N LYS A 109 -33.15 -9.46 3.32
CA LYS A 109 -33.80 -9.20 2.05
C LYS A 109 -35.27 -9.59 2.18
N MET A 110 -36.14 -8.64 1.89
CA MET A 110 -37.57 -8.94 1.79
C MET A 110 -37.79 -9.66 0.47
N PHE A 111 -37.99 -10.96 0.55
CA PHE A 111 -38.15 -11.78 -0.64
C PHE A 111 -39.53 -11.59 -1.28
N ARG A 112 -39.51 -11.03 -2.47
CA ARG A 112 -40.67 -11.05 -3.39
C ARG A 112 -40.11 -11.38 -4.78
N PRO A 113 -40.10 -12.67 -5.16
CA PRO A 113 -39.35 -13.17 -6.31
C PRO A 113 -39.71 -12.55 -7.66
N GLU A 114 -40.85 -11.90 -7.74
CA GLU A 114 -41.41 -11.36 -8.97
C GLU A 114 -41.38 -9.83 -9.06
N GLN A 115 -40.79 -9.13 -8.08
CA GLN A 115 -40.74 -7.68 -8.10
C GLN A 115 -39.45 -7.16 -8.75
N PRO A 116 -39.51 -6.07 -9.55
CA PRO A 116 -38.37 -5.52 -10.26
C PRO A 116 -37.40 -4.71 -9.36
N GLY A 117 -37.59 -4.75 -8.03
CA GLY A 117 -36.79 -3.99 -7.08
C GLY A 117 -36.32 -4.81 -5.90
N PHE A 118 -35.18 -4.42 -5.38
CA PHE A 118 -34.62 -4.87 -4.12
C PHE A 118 -35.27 -4.07 -2.97
N ASN A 119 -35.62 -4.77 -1.89
CA ASN A 119 -36.02 -4.16 -0.63
C ASN A 119 -35.38 -4.99 0.50
N GLY A 120 -34.64 -4.35 1.38
CA GLY A 120 -33.93 -5.03 2.44
C GLY A 120 -33.48 -4.12 3.57
N TYR A 121 -32.97 -4.71 4.63
CA TYR A 121 -32.38 -3.97 5.74
C TYR A 121 -30.87 -4.10 5.73
N ALA A 122 -30.19 -2.96 5.77
CA ALA A 122 -28.78 -2.87 6.03
C ALA A 122 -28.49 -2.40 7.46
N TYR A 123 -27.39 -2.87 8.00
CA TYR A 123 -26.90 -2.52 9.32
C TYR A 123 -25.57 -1.80 9.18
N LYS A 124 -25.41 -0.72 9.95
CA LYS A 124 -24.17 0.06 9.94
C LYS A 124 -23.01 -0.79 10.45
N CYS A 125 -21.93 -0.86 9.67
CA CYS A 125 -20.72 -1.51 10.11
C CYS A 125 -20.09 -0.70 11.25
N THR A 126 -20.03 -1.30 12.44
CA THR A 126 -19.52 -0.68 13.67
C THR A 126 -18.06 -0.95 13.91
N GLY A 127 -17.44 -1.80 13.07
CA GLY A 127 -16.04 -2.14 13.14
C GLY A 127 -15.55 -2.85 11.89
N THR A 128 -14.27 -3.13 11.89
CA THR A 128 -13.56 -3.83 10.79
C THR A 128 -12.73 -4.94 11.38
N LEU A 129 -12.87 -6.15 10.84
CA LEU A 129 -12.00 -7.28 11.14
C LEU A 129 -10.83 -7.31 10.16
N LYS A 130 -9.63 -7.54 10.68
CA LYS A 130 -8.41 -7.69 9.89
C LYS A 130 -7.72 -8.98 10.29
N TRP A 131 -7.28 -9.77 9.31
CA TRP A 131 -6.52 -11.00 9.53
C TRP A 131 -5.59 -11.28 8.36
N ILE A 132 -4.62 -12.15 8.59
CA ILE A 132 -3.74 -12.67 7.55
C ILE A 132 -4.22 -14.08 7.23
N ASP A 133 -4.54 -14.34 5.97
CA ASP A 133 -4.95 -15.66 5.51
C ASP A 133 -3.74 -16.62 5.36
N ASP A 134 -4.00 -17.90 5.05
CA ASP A 134 -2.97 -18.93 4.88
C ASP A 134 -1.97 -18.62 3.77
N ASN A 135 -2.32 -17.73 2.84
CA ASN A 135 -1.44 -17.25 1.77
C ASN A 135 -0.59 -16.06 2.19
N GLY A 136 -0.80 -15.52 3.39
CA GLY A 136 -0.13 -14.33 3.88
C GLY A 136 -0.77 -13.02 3.43
N THR A 137 -1.95 -13.07 2.80
CA THR A 137 -2.67 -11.89 2.35
C THR A 137 -3.41 -11.24 3.51
N LEU A 138 -3.24 -9.91 3.67
CA LEU A 138 -4.01 -9.14 4.64
C LEU A 138 -5.46 -9.01 4.15
N GLN A 139 -6.36 -9.67 4.84
CA GLN A 139 -7.80 -9.55 4.65
C GLN A 139 -8.36 -8.43 5.52
N THR A 140 -9.33 -7.70 4.98
CA THR A 140 -10.03 -6.64 5.69
C THR A 140 -11.50 -6.70 5.35
N ARG A 141 -12.36 -6.84 6.37
CA ARG A 141 -13.83 -6.88 6.18
C ARG A 141 -14.51 -5.97 7.19
N PRO A 142 -15.26 -4.96 6.73
CA PRO A 142 -16.16 -4.22 7.59
C PRO A 142 -17.31 -5.14 8.03
N GLY A 143 -17.81 -4.92 9.23
CA GLY A 143 -18.90 -5.72 9.75
C GLY A 143 -19.74 -5.00 10.80
N TYR A 144 -20.95 -5.48 10.98
CA TYR A 144 -21.76 -5.12 12.13
C TYR A 144 -21.26 -5.92 13.32
N ILE A 145 -20.61 -5.23 14.25
CA ILE A 145 -20.01 -5.83 15.44
C ILE A 145 -20.75 -5.31 16.67
N SER A 146 -21.25 -6.21 17.49
CA SER A 146 -22.04 -5.91 18.67
C SER A 146 -21.54 -6.69 19.88
N SER A 147 -21.68 -6.10 21.07
CA SER A 147 -21.42 -6.79 22.32
C SER A 147 -22.44 -7.90 22.55
N GLY A 148 -21.97 -9.08 22.92
CA GLY A 148 -22.84 -10.21 23.22
C GLY A 148 -23.83 -9.98 24.33
N ARG A 149 -23.50 -9.10 25.28
CA ARG A 149 -24.42 -8.73 26.36
C ARG A 149 -25.58 -7.83 25.91
N THR A 150 -25.42 -7.11 24.79
CA THR A 150 -26.46 -6.26 24.21
C THR A 150 -27.41 -7.01 23.27
N THR A 151 -27.03 -8.22 22.82
CA THR A 151 -27.89 -9.01 21.94
C THR A 151 -29.17 -9.53 22.65
N ASN A 152 -29.15 -9.64 23.96
CA ASN A 152 -30.41 -9.84 24.69
C ASN A 152 -31.40 -8.67 24.51
N SER A 153 -30.92 -7.47 24.12
CA SER A 153 -31.76 -6.34 23.75
C SER A 153 -32.06 -6.26 22.25
N LEU A 154 -31.25 -6.84 21.37
CA LEU A 154 -31.56 -7.00 19.94
C LEU A 154 -32.65 -8.07 19.71
N THR A 155 -32.79 -9.02 20.63
CA THR A 155 -33.88 -9.99 20.65
C THR A 155 -35.13 -9.44 21.29
N TYR A 156 -35.13 -8.27 21.94
CA TYR A 156 -36.22 -7.77 22.70
C TYR A 156 -36.57 -6.31 22.35
N THR A 157 -37.16 -6.11 21.18
CA THR A 157 -38.11 -5.03 20.98
C THR A 157 -39.47 -5.67 20.74
N PRO A 158 -40.47 -5.50 21.67
CA PRO A 158 -41.75 -6.19 21.56
C PRO A 158 -42.61 -5.78 20.36
N ASP A 159 -42.22 -4.76 19.62
CA ASP A 159 -42.98 -4.21 18.49
C ASP A 159 -42.40 -4.49 17.11
N VAL A 160 -41.28 -5.15 17.00
CA VAL A 160 -40.72 -5.54 15.70
C VAL A 160 -40.48 -7.04 15.74
N ASN A 161 -41.41 -7.80 15.18
CA ASN A 161 -41.27 -9.23 14.88
C ASN A 161 -40.15 -9.51 13.83
N TYR A 162 -39.04 -8.87 13.97
CA TYR A 162 -37.81 -9.16 13.28
C TYR A 162 -36.78 -9.60 14.33
N LYS A 163 -37.08 -10.71 14.90
CA LYS A 163 -36.07 -11.53 15.49
C LYS A 163 -35.02 -11.74 14.39
N PHE A 164 -33.76 -11.66 14.74
CA PHE A 164 -32.81 -12.63 14.18
C PHE A 164 -33.38 -14.01 14.55
N ASP A 165 -34.59 -14.30 14.08
CA ASP A 165 -35.49 -15.35 14.58
C ASP A 165 -34.92 -16.74 14.36
N ASN A 166 -33.78 -16.85 13.66
CA ASN A 166 -33.13 -18.10 13.35
C ASN A 166 -31.66 -18.12 13.72
N ILE A 167 -31.10 -17.05 14.29
CA ILE A 167 -29.78 -17.15 14.90
C ILE A 167 -29.98 -17.75 16.26
N VAL A 168 -29.89 -19.06 16.35
CA VAL A 168 -29.76 -19.77 17.63
C VAL A 168 -28.37 -19.45 18.14
N LEU A 169 -28.27 -18.33 18.83
CA LEU A 169 -27.08 -18.04 19.61
C LEU A 169 -27.10 -19.03 20.76
N HIS A 170 -26.25 -20.03 20.66
CA HIS A 170 -26.05 -20.95 21.77
C HIS A 170 -25.71 -20.14 23.01
N ASP A 171 -26.32 -20.46 24.11
CA ASP A 171 -26.16 -19.86 25.43
C ASP A 171 -24.76 -20.18 25.98
N THR A 172 -23.75 -19.63 25.33
CA THR A 172 -22.36 -19.71 25.72
C THR A 172 -21.83 -18.33 26.04
N ASP A 173 -20.89 -18.24 26.94
CA ASP A 173 -20.23 -17.01 27.44
C ASP A 173 -19.52 -16.16 26.36
N TRP A 174 -20.20 -15.90 25.25
CA TRP A 174 -19.62 -15.05 24.20
C TRP A 174 -19.73 -13.56 24.58
N SER A 175 -18.65 -12.82 24.35
CA SER A 175 -18.56 -11.41 24.67
C SER A 175 -18.83 -10.49 23.48
N MET A 176 -18.75 -11.03 22.26
CA MET A 176 -18.91 -10.27 21.02
C MET A 176 -19.49 -11.12 19.88
N ILE A 177 -20.33 -10.48 19.06
CA ILE A 177 -20.80 -11.04 17.77
C ILE A 177 -20.38 -10.11 16.65
N ALA A 178 -19.95 -10.69 15.53
CA ALA A 178 -19.72 -9.96 14.29
C ALA A 178 -20.49 -10.61 13.14
N ALA A 179 -21.22 -9.80 12.37
CA ALA A 179 -21.80 -10.18 11.09
C ALA A 179 -21.01 -9.49 9.98
N ILE A 180 -20.37 -10.28 9.12
CA ILE A 180 -19.53 -9.82 8.02
C ILE A 180 -19.97 -10.48 6.72
N GLN A 181 -19.51 -9.94 5.58
CA GLN A 181 -19.62 -10.66 4.31
C GLN A 181 -18.95 -12.02 4.42
N GLN A 182 -19.62 -13.07 3.92
CA GLN A 182 -19.16 -14.45 4.06
C GLN A 182 -17.72 -14.61 3.59
N ASP A 183 -16.91 -15.21 4.46
CA ASP A 183 -15.53 -15.57 4.15
C ASP A 183 -15.24 -16.95 4.74
N LEU A 184 -14.98 -17.92 3.85
CA LEU A 184 -14.76 -19.33 4.22
C LEU A 184 -13.35 -19.59 4.73
N THR A 185 -12.45 -18.61 4.68
CA THR A 185 -11.10 -18.72 5.24
C THR A 185 -11.09 -18.54 6.77
N ILE A 186 -12.18 -17.98 7.33
CA ILE A 186 -12.32 -17.83 8.77
C ILE A 186 -12.72 -19.17 9.37
N HIS A 187 -12.01 -19.55 10.41
CA HIS A 187 -12.26 -20.80 11.16
C HIS A 187 -12.27 -20.57 12.67
N ASN A 188 -12.77 -21.55 13.42
CA ASN A 188 -12.74 -21.50 14.88
C ASN A 188 -11.29 -21.35 15.39
N GLU A 189 -11.13 -20.76 16.55
CA GLU A 189 -9.86 -20.42 17.19
C GLU A 189 -9.11 -19.24 16.55
N MET A 190 -9.53 -18.72 15.38
CA MET A 190 -8.96 -17.49 14.85
C MET A 190 -9.17 -16.33 15.83
N ARG A 191 -8.21 -15.41 15.85
CA ARG A 191 -8.22 -14.26 16.74
C ARG A 191 -8.34 -12.99 15.94
N PHE A 192 -9.13 -12.04 16.47
CA PHE A 192 -9.33 -10.72 15.90
C PHE A 192 -9.08 -9.65 16.95
N ILE A 193 -8.59 -8.50 16.50
CA ILE A 193 -8.42 -7.33 17.37
C ILE A 193 -9.48 -6.29 17.02
N VAL A 194 -10.31 -5.98 18.00
CA VAL A 194 -11.40 -5.01 17.87
C VAL A 194 -11.34 -4.03 19.02
N LYS A 195 -11.29 -2.73 18.71
CA LYS A 195 -11.20 -1.66 19.71
C LYS A 195 -10.08 -1.87 20.74
N GLY A 196 -8.92 -2.35 20.26
CA GLY A 196 -7.73 -2.57 21.08
C GLY A 196 -7.76 -3.81 21.97
N LYS A 197 -8.72 -4.71 21.79
CA LYS A 197 -8.83 -5.98 22.53
C LYS A 197 -8.80 -7.16 21.58
N ALA A 198 -8.21 -8.26 22.03
CA ALA A 198 -8.23 -9.52 21.29
C ALA A 198 -9.50 -10.33 21.63
N TYR A 199 -10.04 -10.96 20.61
CA TYR A 199 -11.18 -11.86 20.68
C TYR A 199 -10.88 -13.11 19.88
N ARG A 200 -11.33 -14.26 20.38
CA ARG A 200 -11.15 -15.56 19.77
C ARG A 200 -12.49 -16.11 19.30
N VAL A 201 -12.55 -16.57 18.07
CA VAL A 201 -13.76 -17.15 17.47
C VAL A 201 -14.04 -18.51 18.09
N THR A 202 -15.25 -18.68 18.62
CA THR A 202 -15.72 -19.95 19.20
C THR A 202 -16.74 -20.64 18.33
N ASN A 203 -17.49 -19.90 17.52
CA ASN A 203 -18.46 -20.46 16.59
C ASN A 203 -18.63 -19.59 15.35
N ILE A 204 -18.90 -20.23 14.22
CA ILE A 204 -19.14 -19.58 12.93
C ILE A 204 -20.42 -20.14 12.33
N ASP A 205 -21.38 -19.24 12.06
CA ASP A 205 -22.58 -19.57 11.32
C ASP A 205 -22.49 -18.98 9.89
N ASN A 206 -22.30 -19.86 8.92
CA ASN A 206 -22.28 -19.52 7.48
C ASN A 206 -23.56 -19.99 6.76
N VAL A 207 -24.57 -20.44 7.50
CA VAL A 207 -25.75 -21.11 6.95
C VAL A 207 -27.03 -20.32 7.17
N SER A 208 -27.18 -19.67 8.32
CA SER A 208 -28.44 -18.99 8.69
C SER A 208 -28.76 -17.80 7.79
N ILE A 209 -27.75 -17.10 7.28
CA ILE A 209 -27.92 -15.98 6.35
C ILE A 209 -26.99 -16.19 5.16
N ASP A 210 -27.56 -16.33 3.96
CA ASP A 210 -26.79 -16.47 2.73
C ASP A 210 -25.78 -15.32 2.57
N ASN A 211 -24.55 -15.63 2.15
CA ASN A 211 -23.47 -14.68 1.90
C ASN A 211 -23.02 -13.87 3.14
N VAL A 212 -23.35 -14.30 4.34
CA VAL A 212 -22.96 -13.69 5.61
C VAL A 212 -22.32 -14.72 6.52
N SER A 213 -21.19 -14.37 7.13
CA SER A 213 -20.59 -15.11 8.25
C SER A 213 -20.96 -14.41 9.56
N ILE A 214 -21.53 -15.16 10.49
CA ILE A 214 -21.81 -14.67 11.84
C ILE A 214 -20.80 -15.34 12.78
N LEU A 215 -19.97 -14.53 13.39
CA LEU A 215 -18.90 -14.97 14.27
C LEU A 215 -19.31 -14.73 15.72
N SER A 216 -19.29 -15.78 16.53
CA SER A 216 -19.38 -15.66 17.99
C SER A 216 -17.97 -15.68 18.56
N MET A 217 -17.62 -14.69 19.37
CA MET A 217 -16.26 -14.49 19.87
C MET A 217 -16.25 -14.27 21.37
N VAL A 218 -15.20 -14.75 22.02
CA VAL A 218 -14.95 -14.55 23.47
C VAL A 218 -13.70 -13.69 23.66
N ASP A 219 -13.62 -13.01 24.80
CA ASP A 219 -12.44 -12.24 25.18
C ASP A 219 -11.20 -13.13 25.20
N ASP A 220 -10.09 -12.61 24.66
CA ASP A 220 -8.81 -13.27 24.66
C ASP A 220 -7.69 -12.28 25.06
N LYS A 221 -6.51 -12.80 25.37
CA LYS A 221 -5.37 -11.98 25.75
C LYS A 221 -4.64 -11.46 24.51
N LEU A 222 -4.23 -10.19 24.58
CA LEU A 222 -3.25 -9.67 23.63
C LEU A 222 -1.90 -10.38 23.84
N LEU A 223 -1.30 -10.79 22.73
CA LEU A 223 0.02 -11.40 22.67
C LEU A 223 1.03 -10.39 22.12
N ASP A 224 2.32 -10.60 22.42
CA ASP A 224 3.39 -9.73 21.90
C ASP A 224 3.52 -9.76 20.37
N SER A 225 3.00 -10.82 19.72
CA SER A 225 2.93 -10.95 18.26
C SER A 225 1.76 -10.21 17.63
N ASP A 226 0.82 -9.68 18.42
CA ASP A 226 -0.34 -8.99 17.93
C ASP A 226 0.01 -7.54 17.55
N MET A 227 -0.54 -7.07 16.45
CA MET A 227 -0.38 -5.68 16.00
C MET A 227 -1.68 -4.92 16.25
N VAL A 228 -1.63 -3.90 17.10
CA VAL A 228 -2.77 -3.01 17.38
C VAL A 228 -2.48 -1.66 16.74
N PHE A 229 -3.44 -1.15 15.95
CA PHE A 229 -3.36 0.15 15.29
C PHE A 229 -3.98 1.26 16.13
N GLU A 230 -3.69 2.51 15.78
CA GLU A 230 -4.21 3.69 16.49
C GLU A 230 -5.73 3.78 16.47
N ASP A 231 -6.39 3.28 15.40
CA ASP A 231 -7.85 3.21 15.27
C ASP A 231 -8.51 2.10 16.14
N GLY A 232 -7.68 1.36 16.88
CA GLY A 232 -8.11 0.25 17.72
C GLY A 232 -8.41 -1.04 16.94
N THR A 233 -8.25 -1.06 15.63
CA THR A 233 -8.24 -2.32 14.86
C THR A 233 -6.87 -2.98 14.97
N GLY A 234 -6.72 -4.21 14.49
CA GLY A 234 -5.40 -4.85 14.51
C GLY A 234 -5.41 -6.22 13.86
N VAL A 235 -4.25 -6.85 13.87
CA VAL A 235 -4.02 -8.21 13.37
C VAL A 235 -3.48 -9.06 14.50
N ALA A 236 -4.16 -10.15 14.81
CA ALA A 236 -3.86 -11.04 15.94
C ALA A 236 -2.83 -12.13 15.63
N SER A 237 -2.03 -11.96 14.68
CA SER A 237 -0.78 -12.67 14.39
C SER A 237 -0.19 -12.09 13.11
N LYS A 238 1.11 -12.09 12.98
CA LYS A 238 1.76 -11.70 11.73
C LYS A 238 2.43 -12.92 11.10
N MET A 239 2.40 -12.97 9.79
CA MET A 239 3.19 -13.92 9.04
C MET A 239 4.63 -13.43 8.93
N ASP A 240 5.59 -14.35 9.00
CA ASP A 240 7.01 -14.02 9.02
C ASP A 240 7.55 -13.78 7.61
N PHE A 241 7.18 -12.63 7.05
CA PHE A 241 7.80 -12.09 5.84
C PHE A 241 8.93 -11.14 6.20
N ASP A 242 10.01 -11.20 5.44
CA ASP A 242 11.10 -10.23 5.50
C ASP A 242 11.39 -9.65 4.11
N ILE A 243 11.66 -8.35 4.06
CA ILE A 243 12.01 -7.61 2.84
C ILE A 243 13.49 -7.26 2.92
N LYS A 244 14.28 -7.80 2.01
CA LYS A 244 15.68 -7.49 1.84
C LYS A 244 15.89 -6.64 0.59
N LEU A 245 16.45 -5.46 0.80
CA LEU A 245 16.87 -4.58 -0.28
C LEU A 245 18.31 -4.93 -0.66
N ASN A 246 18.54 -5.19 -1.95
CA ASN A 246 19.87 -5.53 -2.45
C ASN A 246 20.59 -4.26 -2.94
N VAL A 247 20.65 -3.25 -2.06
CA VAL A 247 21.34 -1.99 -2.26
C VAL A 247 22.13 -1.63 -1.00
N GLU A 248 23.17 -0.84 -1.14
CA GLU A 248 23.90 -0.27 0.00
C GLU A 248 23.04 0.80 0.68
N GLU A 249 22.98 0.77 2.01
CA GLU A 249 22.29 1.76 2.81
C GLU A 249 23.29 2.63 3.60
N PRO A 250 23.18 3.96 3.55
CA PRO A 250 22.20 4.76 2.81
C PRO A 250 22.45 4.76 1.29
N LEU A 251 21.38 4.87 0.50
CA LEU A 251 21.44 4.94 -0.94
C LEU A 251 21.77 6.37 -1.39
N HIS A 252 22.78 6.53 -2.26
CA HIS A 252 23.13 7.81 -2.85
C HIS A 252 22.68 7.86 -4.31
N LEU A 253 22.05 8.97 -4.70
CA LEU A 253 21.63 9.31 -6.06
C LEU A 253 22.09 10.72 -6.39
N PHE A 254 22.22 11.03 -7.69
CA PHE A 254 22.34 12.39 -8.17
C PHE A 254 20.99 12.90 -8.70
N ALA A 255 20.84 14.20 -8.75
CA ALA A 255 19.64 14.80 -9.35
C ALA A 255 19.56 14.41 -10.83
N GLY A 256 18.45 13.79 -11.24
CA GLY A 256 18.22 13.24 -12.57
C GLY A 256 18.53 11.75 -12.73
N ASP A 257 19.22 11.13 -11.78
CA ASP A 257 19.51 9.69 -11.84
C ASP A 257 18.26 8.84 -11.68
N ILE A 258 18.26 7.70 -12.37
CA ILE A 258 17.25 6.65 -12.26
C ILE A 258 17.93 5.38 -11.78
N LYS A 259 17.52 4.86 -10.62
CA LYS A 259 18.08 3.64 -10.05
C LYS A 259 17.02 2.61 -9.74
N ASN A 260 17.16 1.42 -10.31
CA ASN A 260 16.30 0.29 -9.99
C ASN A 260 16.69 -0.30 -8.63
N ILE A 261 15.68 -0.62 -7.82
CA ILE A 261 15.85 -1.22 -6.51
C ILE A 261 15.47 -2.70 -6.57
N PRO A 262 16.44 -3.61 -6.59
CA PRO A 262 16.18 -5.04 -6.54
C PRO A 262 15.76 -5.43 -5.12
N VAL A 263 14.58 -6.06 -5.02
CA VAL A 263 13.98 -6.49 -3.75
C VAL A 263 13.96 -8.02 -3.71
N THR A 264 14.38 -8.59 -2.61
CA THR A 264 14.23 -10.03 -2.32
C THR A 264 13.29 -10.18 -1.13
N ILE A 265 12.27 -11.02 -1.28
CA ILE A 265 11.29 -11.29 -0.23
C ILE A 265 11.45 -12.71 0.23
N THR A 266 11.45 -12.90 1.55
CA THR A 266 11.45 -14.23 2.16
C THR A 266 10.20 -14.42 3.01
N ARG A 267 9.70 -15.66 3.03
CA ARG A 267 8.65 -16.12 3.95
C ARG A 267 9.22 -17.30 4.74
N ASP A 268 9.23 -17.19 6.07
CA ASP A 268 9.83 -18.20 6.95
C ASP A 268 11.28 -18.55 6.56
N GLY A 269 12.04 -17.55 6.08
CA GLY A 269 13.43 -17.70 5.63
C GLY A 269 13.60 -18.27 4.21
N ILE A 270 12.53 -18.62 3.49
CA ILE A 270 12.56 -19.14 2.12
C ILE A 270 12.23 -17.99 1.15
N VAL A 271 13.05 -17.83 0.10
CA VAL A 271 12.80 -16.83 -0.95
C VAL A 271 11.50 -17.16 -1.69
N VAL A 272 10.64 -16.17 -1.83
CA VAL A 272 9.35 -16.29 -2.52
C VAL A 272 9.22 -15.22 -3.59
N GLU A 273 8.47 -15.53 -4.66
CA GLU A 273 8.12 -14.56 -5.70
C GLU A 273 6.91 -13.76 -5.26
N GLU A 274 7.14 -12.55 -4.75
CA GLU A 274 6.11 -11.64 -4.29
C GLU A 274 6.36 -10.22 -4.81
N TYR A 275 5.32 -9.40 -4.81
CA TYR A 275 5.35 -8.05 -5.35
C TYR A 275 5.38 -7.00 -4.24
N CYS A 276 6.27 -6.03 -4.38
CA CYS A 276 6.34 -4.86 -3.52
C CYS A 276 5.88 -3.60 -4.22
N THR A 277 5.54 -2.62 -3.41
CA THR A 277 5.34 -1.23 -3.84
C THR A 277 6.37 -0.36 -3.10
N LEU A 278 7.07 0.49 -3.84
CA LEU A 278 7.90 1.55 -3.28
C LEU A 278 7.06 2.82 -3.15
N THR A 279 7.25 3.55 -2.07
CA THR A 279 6.60 4.84 -1.83
C THR A 279 7.59 5.80 -1.20
N SER A 280 7.78 6.97 -1.80
CA SER A 280 8.60 8.02 -1.22
C SER A 280 7.78 8.86 -0.25
N LEU A 281 8.34 9.14 0.93
CA LEU A 281 7.75 10.09 1.88
C LEU A 281 8.10 11.55 1.54
N HIS A 282 9.05 11.77 0.61
CA HIS A 282 9.50 13.07 0.13
C HIS A 282 9.59 13.05 -1.39
N PRO A 283 8.43 13.05 -2.10
CA PRO A 283 8.41 12.91 -3.57
C PRO A 283 9.07 14.08 -4.31
N GLU A 284 9.22 15.23 -3.64
CA GLU A 284 9.98 16.40 -4.13
C GLU A 284 11.49 16.14 -4.20
N VAL A 285 12.03 15.22 -3.40
CA VAL A 285 13.44 14.81 -3.39
C VAL A 285 13.65 13.55 -4.22
N VAL A 286 12.81 12.53 -4.00
CA VAL A 286 12.88 11.25 -4.71
C VAL A 286 11.49 10.87 -5.19
N GLU A 287 11.31 10.77 -6.50
CA GLU A 287 10.11 10.23 -7.13
C GLU A 287 10.25 8.72 -7.34
N VAL A 288 9.12 8.01 -7.27
CA VAL A 288 9.08 6.56 -7.47
C VAL A 288 8.26 6.22 -8.71
N GLU A 289 8.84 5.48 -9.64
CA GLU A 289 8.16 4.90 -10.81
C GLU A 289 8.36 3.38 -10.83
N GLY A 290 7.35 2.64 -10.38
CA GLY A 290 7.44 1.19 -10.21
C GLY A 290 8.52 0.80 -9.19
N ASN A 291 9.58 0.11 -9.63
CA ASN A 291 10.72 -0.24 -8.79
C ASN A 291 11.92 0.72 -8.99
N ASN A 292 11.72 1.81 -9.72
CA ASN A 292 12.78 2.78 -9.97
C ASN A 292 12.63 3.98 -9.04
N LEU A 293 13.75 4.47 -8.52
CA LEU A 293 13.85 5.75 -7.82
C LEU A 293 14.47 6.77 -8.76
N ILE A 294 13.91 7.97 -8.76
CA ILE A 294 14.36 9.09 -9.58
C ILE A 294 14.73 10.24 -8.65
N GLY A 295 15.98 10.69 -8.66
CA GLY A 295 16.42 11.89 -7.94
C GLY A 295 15.80 13.15 -8.55
N ARG A 296 14.98 13.88 -7.82
CA ARG A 296 14.31 15.11 -8.31
C ARG A 296 14.87 16.36 -7.68
N GLY A 297 15.09 16.37 -6.40
CA GLY A 297 15.58 17.53 -5.65
C GLY A 297 16.68 17.12 -4.68
N LEU A 298 17.48 18.10 -4.27
CA LEU A 298 18.59 17.87 -3.34
C LEU A 298 18.06 17.61 -1.93
N GLY A 299 18.67 16.68 -1.21
CA GLY A 299 18.35 16.42 0.19
C GLY A 299 18.22 14.95 0.54
N GLU A 300 17.56 14.71 1.66
CA GLU A 300 17.29 13.38 2.21
C GLU A 300 15.83 12.99 2.01
N ALA A 301 15.61 11.76 1.55
CA ALA A 301 14.28 11.17 1.44
C ALA A 301 14.24 9.82 2.16
N LYS A 302 13.08 9.47 2.70
CA LYS A 302 12.79 8.13 3.18
C LYS A 302 11.87 7.45 2.18
N VAL A 303 12.24 6.25 1.77
CA VAL A 303 11.46 5.40 0.88
C VAL A 303 11.01 4.17 1.65
N VAL A 304 9.73 3.86 1.53
CA VAL A 304 9.09 2.69 2.15
C VAL A 304 8.83 1.66 1.06
N CYS A 305 9.37 0.48 1.24
CA CYS A 305 9.03 -0.72 0.46
C CYS A 305 7.97 -1.50 1.23
N SER A 306 6.81 -1.75 0.65
CA SER A 306 5.72 -2.51 1.28
C SER A 306 5.30 -3.69 0.41
N LEU A 307 5.02 -4.82 1.04
CA LEU A 307 4.54 -6.01 0.36
C LEU A 307 3.09 -5.80 -0.10
N LYS A 308 2.78 -6.01 -1.39
CA LYS A 308 1.43 -5.77 -1.93
C LYS A 308 0.36 -6.66 -1.28
N ARG A 309 0.70 -7.93 -1.07
CA ARG A 309 -0.18 -8.92 -0.43
C ARG A 309 -0.48 -8.55 1.03
N ASN A 310 0.52 -8.02 1.73
CA ASN A 310 0.42 -7.66 3.14
C ASN A 310 1.13 -6.32 3.41
N PRO A 311 0.45 -5.18 3.26
CA PRO A 311 1.04 -3.86 3.44
C PRO A 311 1.58 -3.56 4.85
N LEU A 312 1.35 -4.44 5.82
CA LEU A 312 1.93 -4.33 7.16
C LEU A 312 3.41 -4.74 7.19
N VAL A 313 3.85 -5.52 6.21
CA VAL A 313 5.25 -5.89 6.04
C VAL A 313 5.93 -4.79 5.25
N THR A 314 6.74 -4.00 5.93
CA THR A 314 7.42 -2.85 5.35
C THR A 314 8.89 -2.82 5.68
N LYS A 315 9.69 -2.26 4.78
CA LYS A 315 11.09 -1.90 4.99
C LYS A 315 11.30 -0.46 4.57
N THR A 316 11.82 0.36 5.48
CA THR A 316 12.14 1.76 5.19
C THR A 316 13.64 1.92 5.04
N PHE A 317 14.08 2.70 4.07
CA PHE A 317 15.49 3.03 3.85
C PHE A 317 15.67 4.51 3.48
N GLN A 318 16.90 5.00 3.67
CA GLN A 318 17.26 6.39 3.41
C GLN A 318 17.91 6.54 2.04
N VAL A 319 17.55 7.63 1.36
CA VAL A 319 18.10 8.01 0.07
C VAL A 319 18.59 9.45 0.16
N PHE A 320 19.83 9.69 -0.23
CA PHE A 320 20.42 11.02 -0.32
C PHE A 320 20.54 11.40 -1.77
N VAL A 321 20.04 12.58 -2.13
CA VAL A 321 20.18 13.14 -3.47
C VAL A 321 21.12 14.35 -3.41
N SER A 322 22.20 14.30 -4.17
CA SER A 322 23.22 15.36 -4.28
C SER A 322 23.24 15.96 -5.68
N ASP A 323 23.76 17.20 -5.78
CA ASP A 323 23.88 17.94 -7.05
C ASP A 323 25.19 17.63 -7.80
N ILE A 324 26.13 17.02 -7.08
CA ILE A 324 27.45 16.77 -7.60
C ILE A 324 27.49 15.32 -8.12
N HIS A 325 27.46 15.14 -9.43
CA HIS A 325 28.30 14.14 -10.00
C HIS A 325 29.71 14.51 -9.51
N GLU A 326 30.25 13.77 -8.56
CA GLU A 326 31.66 13.53 -8.64
C GLU A 326 31.84 12.79 -9.97
N GLU A 327 31.88 13.54 -11.09
CA GLU A 327 32.64 13.07 -12.20
C GLU A 327 33.95 12.59 -11.54
N ASP A 328 34.38 11.37 -11.85
CA ASP A 328 35.75 10.94 -11.68
C ASP A 328 36.61 11.96 -12.44
N THR A 329 36.85 13.11 -11.83
CA THR A 329 37.89 14.01 -12.26
C THR A 329 39.13 13.15 -12.08
N PRO A 330 39.75 12.71 -13.18
CA PRO A 330 40.90 11.83 -13.10
C PRO A 330 41.83 12.51 -12.11
N GLN A 331 42.08 11.84 -10.99
CA GLN A 331 42.94 12.40 -9.96
C GLN A 331 44.38 12.32 -10.46
N TYR A 332 44.73 13.32 -11.26
CA TYR A 332 46.08 13.41 -11.80
C TYR A 332 47.05 13.65 -10.67
N TYR A 333 48.12 12.89 -10.63
CA TYR A 333 49.23 13.13 -9.73
C TYR A 333 50.55 12.96 -10.50
N ILE A 334 51.59 13.64 -10.00
CA ILE A 334 52.93 13.55 -10.60
C ILE A 334 53.67 12.38 -9.98
N GLU A 335 53.93 11.36 -10.77
CA GLU A 335 54.78 10.22 -10.43
C GLU A 335 56.24 10.63 -10.50
N GLY A 336 57.06 10.12 -9.57
CA GLY A 336 58.49 10.40 -9.46
C GLY A 336 58.94 10.47 -8.01
N SER A 337 60.24 10.49 -7.79
CA SER A 337 60.81 10.54 -6.44
C SER A 337 60.51 11.85 -5.73
N ASP A 338 60.29 11.80 -4.41
CA ASP A 338 60.09 12.98 -3.56
C ASP A 338 61.41 13.71 -3.26
N PHE A 339 62.55 13.14 -3.67
CA PHE A 339 63.85 13.75 -3.53
C PHE A 339 64.77 13.42 -4.74
N ILE A 340 65.72 14.30 -5.02
CA ILE A 340 66.80 14.07 -6.00
C ILE A 340 68.13 14.24 -5.26
N GLU A 341 69.03 13.27 -5.40
CA GLU A 341 70.37 13.37 -4.88
C GLU A 341 71.26 14.21 -5.79
N TRP A 342 72.31 14.80 -5.24
CA TRP A 342 73.27 15.51 -6.06
C TRP A 342 73.93 14.56 -7.07
N ASN A 343 74.27 15.04 -8.24
CA ASN A 343 74.83 14.31 -9.38
C ASN A 343 73.95 13.12 -9.83
N SER A 344 72.63 13.19 -9.58
CA SER A 344 71.65 12.23 -10.02
C SER A 344 70.63 12.87 -10.96
N GLU A 345 69.78 12.03 -11.55
CA GLU A 345 68.68 12.41 -12.42
C GLU A 345 67.38 11.76 -11.90
N ALA A 346 66.28 12.46 -12.00
CA ALA A 346 64.92 11.93 -11.71
C ALA A 346 63.97 12.29 -12.86
N ILE A 347 63.04 11.38 -13.15
CA ILE A 347 61.96 11.58 -14.13
C ILE A 347 60.67 11.72 -13.39
N TYR A 348 59.88 12.72 -13.78
CA TYR A 348 58.56 12.99 -13.31
C TYR A 348 57.60 12.85 -14.48
N ALA A 349 56.54 12.05 -14.28
CA ALA A 349 55.53 11.78 -15.28
C ALA A 349 54.14 12.02 -14.66
N LEU A 350 53.16 12.32 -15.49
CA LEU A 350 51.78 12.42 -15.08
C LEU A 350 51.15 11.02 -14.98
N SER A 351 50.38 10.75 -13.93
CA SER A 351 49.55 9.56 -13.89
C SER A 351 48.41 9.73 -14.88
N GLY A 352 48.41 8.95 -15.97
CA GLY A 352 47.42 8.99 -17.05
C GLY A 352 48.02 9.22 -18.42
N GLU A 353 47.18 9.09 -19.45
CA GLU A 353 47.62 9.17 -20.88
C GLU A 353 47.51 10.58 -21.45
N GLU A 354 47.09 11.59 -20.70
CA GLU A 354 46.86 12.94 -21.17
C GLU A 354 48.18 13.74 -21.27
N LYS A 355 48.24 14.61 -22.28
CA LYS A 355 49.39 15.48 -22.46
C LYS A 355 49.33 16.69 -21.56
N ALA A 356 50.35 16.88 -20.72
CA ALA A 356 50.50 18.02 -19.84
C ALA A 356 51.54 19.01 -20.36
N THR A 357 51.33 20.28 -20.06
CA THR A 357 52.40 21.29 -20.16
C THR A 357 53.14 21.31 -18.83
N TRP A 358 54.45 21.19 -18.87
CA TRP A 358 55.30 21.08 -17.70
C TRP A 358 56.01 22.39 -17.39
N GLU A 359 56.01 22.78 -16.10
CA GLU A 359 56.77 23.88 -15.56
C GLU A 359 57.63 23.39 -14.39
N VAL A 360 58.86 23.87 -14.29
CA VAL A 360 59.79 23.50 -13.21
C VAL A 360 60.35 24.77 -12.60
N GLU A 361 60.03 24.98 -11.33
CA GLU A 361 60.58 26.09 -10.54
C GLU A 361 61.60 25.57 -9.52
N VAL A 362 62.77 26.17 -9.47
CA VAL A 362 63.85 25.76 -8.56
C VAL A 362 64.14 26.87 -7.55
N PHE A 363 63.85 26.59 -6.32
CA PHE A 363 64.05 27.50 -5.19
C PHE A 363 65.41 27.28 -4.51
N SER A 364 66.46 27.33 -5.30
CA SER A 364 67.86 27.23 -4.79
C SER A 364 68.85 27.71 -5.84
N LYS A 365 70.14 27.92 -5.39
CA LYS A 365 71.24 28.29 -6.29
C LYS A 365 71.91 27.06 -6.99
N VAL A 366 71.19 25.94 -7.04
CA VAL A 366 71.72 24.69 -7.61
C VAL A 366 71.75 24.76 -9.09
N LYS A 367 72.92 24.33 -9.67
CA LYS A 367 73.01 24.12 -11.12
C LYS A 367 72.23 22.86 -11.44
N HIS A 368 71.20 23.00 -12.23
CA HIS A 368 70.36 21.97 -12.72
C HIS A 368 70.17 22.00 -14.22
N ALA A 369 69.72 20.91 -14.80
CA ALA A 369 69.25 20.84 -16.16
C ALA A 369 67.90 20.21 -16.20
N VAL A 370 66.98 20.78 -16.99
CA VAL A 370 65.59 20.28 -17.18
C VAL A 370 65.47 19.89 -18.65
N GLU A 371 65.03 18.66 -18.87
CA GLU A 371 64.72 18.12 -20.20
C GLU A 371 63.26 17.77 -20.24
N TYR A 372 62.49 18.40 -21.12
CA TYR A 372 61.05 18.15 -21.30
C TYR A 372 60.89 16.92 -22.22
N LEU A 373 60.20 15.90 -21.71
CA LEU A 373 59.87 14.67 -22.42
C LEU A 373 58.43 14.78 -22.95
N GLU A 374 57.99 13.83 -23.78
CA GLU A 374 56.66 13.86 -24.36
C GLU A 374 55.51 13.83 -23.30
N ASN A 375 55.70 13.07 -22.24
CA ASN A 375 54.73 12.93 -21.15
C ASN A 375 55.34 13.14 -19.75
N GLY A 376 56.38 13.99 -19.65
CA GLY A 376 57.03 14.20 -18.36
C GLY A 376 58.18 15.18 -18.43
N VAL A 377 58.91 15.27 -17.35
CA VAL A 377 60.10 16.11 -17.23
C VAL A 377 61.22 15.34 -16.51
N LYS A 378 62.38 15.43 -17.06
CA LYS A 378 63.62 14.89 -16.47
C LYS A 378 64.44 16.01 -15.88
N ILE A 379 64.80 15.88 -14.60
CA ILE A 379 65.58 16.87 -13.87
C ILE A 379 66.88 16.26 -13.44
N SER A 380 68.01 16.94 -13.75
CA SER A 380 69.37 16.52 -13.41
C SER A 380 69.98 17.56 -12.46
N ILE A 381 70.57 17.15 -11.34
CA ILE A 381 71.22 18.02 -10.36
C ILE A 381 72.72 17.87 -10.49
N LYS A 382 73.41 19.03 -10.70
CA LYS A 382 74.87 19.03 -10.96
C LYS A 382 75.71 19.61 -9.84
N ASP A 383 75.13 20.27 -8.87
CA ASP A 383 75.84 20.90 -7.74
C ASP A 383 75.38 20.37 -6.41
N LYS A 384 76.23 20.37 -5.39
CA LYS A 384 76.00 19.86 -4.06
C LYS A 384 75.40 20.94 -3.15
N TYR A 385 74.15 21.36 -3.43
CA TYR A 385 73.37 22.28 -2.61
C TYR A 385 72.02 21.70 -2.35
N ALA A 386 71.55 21.84 -1.10
CA ALA A 386 70.19 21.50 -0.74
C ALA A 386 69.22 22.57 -1.27
N GLY A 387 68.03 22.17 -1.62
CA GLY A 387 66.96 23.05 -2.10
C GLY A 387 65.67 22.33 -2.35
N THR A 388 64.71 23.07 -2.87
CA THR A 388 63.40 22.56 -3.25
C THR A 388 63.16 22.86 -4.73
N ILE A 389 62.55 21.90 -5.41
CA ILE A 389 62.03 22.04 -6.77
C ILE A 389 60.53 21.84 -6.73
N ILE A 390 59.80 22.70 -7.40
CA ILE A 390 58.35 22.47 -7.64
C ILE A 390 58.19 22.07 -9.10
N VAL A 391 57.65 20.88 -9.30
CA VAL A 391 57.30 20.36 -10.62
C VAL A 391 55.82 20.54 -10.79
N THR A 392 55.40 21.23 -11.82
CA THR A 392 53.99 21.54 -12.14
C THR A 392 53.63 20.92 -13.49
N ALA A 393 52.52 20.21 -13.51
CA ALA A 393 51.87 19.71 -14.72
C ALA A 393 50.52 20.44 -14.91
N ILE A 394 50.30 21.00 -16.07
CA ILE A 394 49.10 21.74 -16.44
C ILE A 394 48.38 20.98 -17.52
N ILE A 395 47.10 20.58 -17.22
CA ILE A 395 46.25 19.77 -18.08
C ILE A 395 44.95 20.56 -18.27
N GLY A 396 44.81 21.28 -19.37
CA GLY A 396 43.67 22.19 -19.56
C GLY A 396 43.60 23.25 -18.46
N GLU A 397 42.53 23.20 -17.62
CA GLU A 397 42.37 24.10 -16.48
C GLU A 397 42.88 23.48 -15.15
N THR A 398 43.26 22.20 -15.14
CA THR A 398 43.74 21.50 -13.94
C THR A 398 45.26 21.67 -13.79
N VAL A 399 45.68 22.07 -12.60
CA VAL A 399 47.10 22.26 -12.24
C VAL A 399 47.49 21.30 -11.14
N VAL A 400 48.46 20.45 -11.37
CA VAL A 400 49.00 19.50 -10.39
C VAL A 400 50.44 19.86 -10.08
N THR A 401 50.77 19.94 -8.79
CA THR A 401 52.12 20.31 -8.33
C THR A 401 52.71 19.22 -7.46
N LYS A 402 54.01 18.99 -7.59
CA LYS A 402 54.80 18.13 -6.72
C LYS A 402 56.02 18.86 -6.21
N GLU A 403 56.17 18.90 -4.88
CA GLU A 403 57.38 19.41 -4.27
C GLU A 403 58.42 18.31 -4.15
N VAL A 404 59.67 18.61 -4.58
CA VAL A 404 60.79 17.67 -4.62
C VAL A 404 61.96 18.25 -3.86
N LEU A 405 62.51 17.52 -2.92
CA LEU A 405 63.66 17.95 -2.12
C LEU A 405 64.99 17.55 -2.79
N ILE A 406 65.96 18.48 -2.79
CA ILE A 406 67.32 18.17 -3.20
C ILE A 406 68.12 17.75 -1.98
N GLN A 407 68.59 16.53 -1.97
CA GLN A 407 69.41 15.97 -0.89
C GLN A 407 70.90 15.97 -1.26
N THR A 408 71.67 16.42 -0.28
CA THR A 408 73.17 16.42 -0.36
C THR A 408 73.73 15.34 0.57
N VAL A 409 73.69 14.10 0.17
CA VAL A 409 74.35 13.02 0.93
C VAL A 409 75.78 12.97 0.54
#